data_3d3ca021fc00a25aa1c9d388a8ec09da
#
_entry.id   3d3ca021fc00a25aa1c9d388a8ec09da
#
_cell.length_a   1.000
_cell.length_b   1.000
_cell.length_c   1.000
_cell.angle_alpha   90.00
_cell.angle_beta   90.00
_cell.angle_gamma   90.00
#
_symmetry.space_group_name_H-M   'P 1'
#
loop_
_entity.id
_entity.type
_entity.pdbx_description
1 polymer ?
#
loop_
_entity_poly.entity_id
_entity_poly.type
_entity_poly.pdbx_seq_one_letter_code
_entity_poly.pdbx_strand_id
1 'polypeptide(L)'
;MPASRIRYARLATERANSRSRALDRMTPGGIAALMTREDRRAVAAVGRVRPQIAAAVRLIVVALQKGGRLFFVGAGTSGRLGVIEAAECPPTFGTPPRLVQAIIAGGRGSVFRSREGAEDDQAAARRAVRRRVRHGDVVVGVSASGVTPFVQAALVAARRQGAATVLVACNADGGRGARSAATLRVVPLTGPEVLAGSTRLKAGTATKLVLNTLTTAAMTGLGRVYGNRMIDLQPRSAKLYERALRLVADLAGVSRGRARAALKASGGRVRVAIVMAKTGGDAVEASRALAAAGGSLRVALQKPRRK
;
A
#
# COMPACT_ATOMS: atom_id res chain seq x y z
N MET A 1 -3.17 16.33 -33.24
CA MET A 1 -2.46 15.05 -33.30
C MET A 1 -3.40 13.97 -32.81
N PRO A 2 -3.79 12.99 -33.64
CA PRO A 2 -4.68 11.92 -33.19
C PRO A 2 -3.99 11.14 -32.06
N ALA A 3 -4.74 10.86 -31.00
CA ALA A 3 -4.28 10.01 -29.91
C ALA A 3 -3.88 8.66 -30.51
N SER A 4 -2.63 8.21 -30.28
CA SER A 4 -2.18 6.90 -30.72
C SER A 4 -3.15 5.87 -30.15
N ARG A 5 -3.90 5.18 -31.02
CA ARG A 5 -4.84 4.13 -30.60
C ARG A 5 -4.06 3.08 -29.80
N ILE A 6 -4.45 2.91 -28.52
CA ILE A 6 -3.91 1.85 -27.68
C ILE A 6 -4.20 0.53 -28.39
N ARG A 7 -3.14 -0.21 -28.75
CA ARG A 7 -3.31 -1.55 -29.37
C ARG A 7 -3.46 -2.57 -28.24
N TYR A 8 -4.67 -2.70 -27.69
CA TYR A 8 -4.97 -3.63 -26.58
C TYR A 8 -4.49 -5.06 -26.88
N ALA A 9 -4.70 -5.56 -28.11
CA ALA A 9 -4.26 -6.90 -28.53
C ALA A 9 -2.73 -7.17 -28.38
N ARG A 10 -1.90 -6.13 -28.24
CA ARG A 10 -0.46 -6.28 -28.01
C ARG A 10 -0.10 -6.41 -26.53
N LEU A 11 -1.04 -6.12 -25.63
CA LEU A 11 -0.80 -6.20 -24.21
C LEU A 11 -0.63 -7.66 -23.79
N ALA A 12 0.40 -7.98 -23.02
CA ALA A 12 0.64 -9.33 -22.55
C ALA A 12 -0.53 -9.87 -21.71
N THR A 13 -1.25 -8.99 -21.01
CA THR A 13 -2.45 -9.31 -20.24
C THR A 13 -3.63 -9.79 -21.07
N GLU A 14 -3.69 -9.41 -22.36
CA GLU A 14 -4.78 -9.76 -23.28
C GLU A 14 -4.47 -11.03 -24.10
N ARG A 15 -3.22 -11.47 -24.09
CA ARG A 15 -2.81 -12.67 -24.84
C ARG A 15 -3.31 -13.94 -24.17
N ALA A 16 -3.63 -14.97 -24.98
CA ALA A 16 -3.91 -16.31 -24.48
C ALA A 16 -2.67 -16.93 -23.83
N ASN A 17 -2.83 -17.55 -22.67
CA ASN A 17 -1.80 -18.32 -22.02
C ASN A 17 -1.74 -19.74 -22.61
N SER A 18 -0.62 -20.10 -23.20
CA SER A 18 -0.44 -21.41 -23.83
C SER A 18 -0.64 -22.59 -22.88
N ARG A 19 -0.43 -22.38 -21.56
CA ARG A 19 -0.54 -23.41 -20.51
C ARG A 19 -1.99 -23.65 -20.07
N SER A 20 -2.90 -22.74 -20.38
CA SER A 20 -4.31 -22.83 -19.98
C SER A 20 -5.26 -23.03 -21.18
N ARG A 21 -4.75 -23.44 -22.35
CA ARG A 21 -5.58 -23.61 -23.55
C ARG A 21 -6.75 -24.58 -23.38
N ALA A 22 -6.59 -25.59 -22.52
CA ALA A 22 -7.61 -26.60 -22.24
C ALA A 22 -8.27 -26.38 -20.88
N LEU A 23 -8.31 -25.13 -20.37
CA LEU A 23 -8.84 -24.81 -19.03
C LEU A 23 -10.27 -25.32 -18.84
N ASP A 24 -11.10 -25.22 -19.85
CA ASP A 24 -12.49 -25.67 -19.89
C ASP A 24 -12.66 -27.19 -19.76
N ARG A 25 -11.60 -27.97 -20.00
CA ARG A 25 -11.59 -29.43 -19.91
C ARG A 25 -10.85 -29.97 -18.69
N MET A 26 -10.31 -29.09 -17.87
CA MET A 26 -9.52 -29.48 -16.71
C MET A 26 -10.41 -29.83 -15.53
N THR A 27 -9.97 -30.82 -14.74
CA THR A 27 -10.60 -31.09 -13.44
C THR A 27 -10.34 -29.93 -12.45
N PRO A 28 -11.16 -29.75 -11.41
CA PRO A 28 -10.92 -28.75 -10.38
C PRO A 28 -9.52 -28.82 -9.77
N GLY A 29 -9.01 -30.03 -9.53
CA GLY A 29 -7.64 -30.27 -9.05
C GLY A 29 -6.59 -29.81 -10.05
N GLY A 30 -6.79 -30.08 -11.35
CA GLY A 30 -5.92 -29.60 -12.42
C GLY A 30 -5.89 -28.08 -12.52
N ILE A 31 -7.07 -27.43 -12.41
CA ILE A 31 -7.18 -25.96 -12.38
C ILE A 31 -6.42 -25.39 -11.16
N ALA A 32 -6.63 -25.95 -9.96
CA ALA A 32 -5.94 -25.49 -8.75
C ALA A 32 -4.42 -25.62 -8.87
N ALA A 33 -3.92 -26.71 -9.43
CA ALA A 33 -2.50 -26.93 -9.67
C ALA A 33 -1.95 -25.92 -10.71
N LEU A 34 -2.69 -25.65 -11.79
CA LEU A 34 -2.34 -24.65 -12.78
C LEU A 34 -2.27 -23.24 -12.20
N MET A 35 -3.30 -22.85 -11.46
CA MET A 35 -3.35 -21.54 -10.77
C MET A 35 -2.14 -21.35 -9.86
N THR A 36 -1.84 -22.32 -9.01
CA THR A 36 -0.69 -22.28 -8.10
C THR A 36 0.64 -22.14 -8.85
N ARG A 37 0.83 -22.86 -9.96
CA ARG A 37 2.04 -22.73 -10.81
C ARG A 37 2.18 -21.35 -11.44
N GLU A 38 1.09 -20.81 -11.93
CA GLU A 38 1.08 -19.49 -12.56
C GLU A 38 1.25 -18.36 -11.51
N ASP A 39 0.69 -18.49 -10.31
CA ASP A 39 0.89 -17.52 -9.23
C ASP A 39 2.34 -17.47 -8.72
N ARG A 40 3.07 -18.59 -8.71
CA ARG A 40 4.51 -18.57 -8.45
C ARG A 40 5.29 -17.67 -9.41
N ARG A 41 4.83 -17.55 -10.67
CA ARG A 41 5.41 -16.64 -11.66
C ARG A 41 5.13 -15.18 -11.33
N ALA A 42 3.94 -14.87 -10.79
CA ALA A 42 3.61 -13.54 -10.30
C ALA A 42 4.52 -13.13 -9.14
N VAL A 43 4.73 -14.03 -8.18
CA VAL A 43 5.68 -13.81 -7.06
C VAL A 43 7.10 -13.56 -7.57
N ALA A 44 7.59 -14.40 -8.48
CA ALA A 44 8.92 -14.25 -9.08
C ALA A 44 9.05 -12.93 -9.86
N ALA A 45 7.98 -12.48 -10.54
CA ALA A 45 7.97 -11.21 -11.25
C ALA A 45 8.13 -10.02 -10.30
N VAL A 46 7.48 -10.05 -9.14
CA VAL A 46 7.66 -9.04 -8.08
C VAL A 46 9.09 -9.04 -7.55
N GLY A 47 9.68 -10.23 -7.36
CA GLY A 47 11.08 -10.37 -6.95
C GLY A 47 12.07 -9.67 -7.89
N ARG A 48 11.79 -9.61 -9.21
CA ARG A 48 12.66 -8.94 -10.19
C ARG A 48 12.59 -7.41 -10.15
N VAL A 49 11.55 -6.83 -9.58
CA VAL A 49 11.35 -5.37 -9.50
C VAL A 49 11.60 -4.80 -8.09
N ARG A 50 12.31 -5.55 -7.22
CA ARG A 50 12.67 -5.08 -5.88
C ARG A 50 13.37 -3.71 -5.84
N PRO A 51 14.32 -3.38 -6.72
CA PRO A 51 14.95 -2.07 -6.72
C PRO A 51 13.95 -0.93 -6.97
N GLN A 52 13.00 -1.12 -7.88
CA GLN A 52 11.96 -0.14 -8.20
C GLN A 52 10.97 0.02 -7.02
N ILE A 53 10.60 -1.10 -6.37
CA ILE A 53 9.78 -1.07 -5.15
C ILE A 53 10.51 -0.28 -4.05
N ALA A 54 11.80 -0.55 -3.82
CA ALA A 54 12.59 0.17 -2.83
C ALA A 54 12.70 1.67 -3.13
N ALA A 55 12.84 2.04 -4.40
CA ALA A 55 12.82 3.44 -4.83
C ALA A 55 11.47 4.11 -4.54
N ALA A 56 10.35 3.43 -4.83
CA ALA A 56 9.01 3.92 -4.52
C ALA A 56 8.80 4.08 -3.01
N VAL A 57 9.27 3.13 -2.20
CA VAL A 57 9.23 3.21 -0.73
C VAL A 57 9.97 4.44 -0.23
N ARG A 58 11.20 4.70 -0.70
CA ARG A 58 11.96 5.90 -0.30
C ARG A 58 11.22 7.19 -0.64
N LEU A 59 10.65 7.27 -1.83
CA LEU A 59 9.84 8.42 -2.27
C LEU A 59 8.64 8.63 -1.35
N ILE A 60 7.91 7.55 -1.00
CA ILE A 60 6.77 7.60 -0.09
C ILE A 60 7.21 8.05 1.31
N VAL A 61 8.28 7.46 1.87
CA VAL A 61 8.79 7.82 3.21
C VAL A 61 9.14 9.30 3.29
N VAL A 62 9.90 9.82 2.32
CA VAL A 62 10.29 11.23 2.29
C VAL A 62 9.06 12.16 2.22
N ALA A 63 8.08 11.82 1.41
CA ALA A 63 6.86 12.61 1.30
C ALA A 63 6.05 12.62 2.61
N LEU A 64 5.87 11.44 3.23
CA LEU A 64 5.12 11.32 4.48
C LEU A 64 5.84 12.00 5.66
N GLN A 65 7.16 11.97 5.71
CA GLN A 65 7.96 12.71 6.70
C GLN A 65 7.80 14.23 6.59
N LYS A 66 7.58 14.73 5.36
CA LYS A 66 7.33 16.16 5.09
C LYS A 66 5.86 16.56 5.23
N GLY A 67 5.00 15.69 5.77
CA GLY A 67 3.57 15.97 5.98
C GLY A 67 2.70 15.71 4.76
N GLY A 68 3.24 15.15 3.69
CA GLY A 68 2.48 14.65 2.53
C GLY A 68 1.65 13.41 2.87
N ARG A 69 0.86 12.95 1.91
CA ARG A 69 -0.07 11.82 2.02
C ARG A 69 0.14 10.86 0.85
N LEU A 70 -0.30 9.61 1.04
CA LEU A 70 -0.27 8.58 0.01
C LEU A 70 -1.67 8.34 -0.55
N PHE A 71 -1.79 8.34 -1.87
CA PHE A 71 -3.02 8.01 -2.59
C PHE A 71 -2.81 6.84 -3.54
N PHE A 72 -3.65 5.81 -3.43
CA PHE A 72 -3.77 4.77 -4.45
C PHE A 72 -4.90 5.13 -5.41
N VAL A 73 -4.65 5.05 -6.71
CA VAL A 73 -5.65 5.39 -7.74
C VAL A 73 -5.75 4.23 -8.72
N GLY A 74 -6.96 3.71 -8.91
CA GLY A 74 -7.18 2.57 -9.82
C GLY A 74 -8.63 2.39 -10.22
N ALA A 75 -8.86 1.49 -11.17
CA ALA A 75 -10.18 1.05 -11.60
C ALA A 75 -10.37 -0.45 -11.30
N GLY A 76 -11.61 -0.89 -11.12
CA GLY A 76 -11.94 -2.30 -10.91
C GLY A 76 -11.11 -2.94 -9.78
N THR A 77 -10.52 -4.11 -10.05
CA THR A 77 -9.66 -4.84 -9.10
C THR A 77 -8.48 -3.99 -8.62
N SER A 78 -7.83 -3.24 -9.51
CA SER A 78 -6.71 -2.37 -9.15
C SER A 78 -7.10 -1.30 -8.14
N GLY A 79 -8.27 -0.67 -8.32
CA GLY A 79 -8.82 0.29 -7.38
C GLY A 79 -9.20 -0.34 -6.03
N ARG A 80 -9.79 -1.55 -6.05
CA ARG A 80 -10.14 -2.30 -4.82
C ARG A 80 -8.90 -2.66 -4.01
N LEU A 81 -7.81 -3.08 -4.65
CA LEU A 81 -6.53 -3.34 -3.96
C LEU A 81 -6.01 -2.08 -3.28
N GLY A 82 -6.09 -0.91 -3.92
CA GLY A 82 -5.76 0.37 -3.29
C GLY A 82 -6.66 0.71 -2.10
N VAL A 83 -7.96 0.40 -2.18
CA VAL A 83 -8.91 0.59 -1.06
C VAL A 83 -8.54 -0.32 0.13
N ILE A 84 -8.20 -1.58 -0.13
CA ILE A 84 -7.76 -2.53 0.91
C ILE A 84 -6.52 -1.97 1.64
N GLU A 85 -5.50 -1.53 0.91
CA GLU A 85 -4.29 -0.97 1.52
C GLU A 85 -4.58 0.27 2.38
N ALA A 86 -5.44 1.18 1.88
CA ALA A 86 -5.82 2.37 2.62
C ALA A 86 -6.61 2.05 3.89
N ALA A 87 -7.49 1.04 3.84
CA ALA A 87 -8.31 0.61 4.97
C ALA A 87 -7.50 -0.13 6.05
N GLU A 88 -6.47 -0.88 5.66
CA GLU A 88 -5.66 -1.68 6.59
C GLU A 88 -4.53 -0.89 7.29
N CYS A 89 -4.14 0.28 6.78
CA CYS A 89 -3.11 1.10 7.41
C CYS A 89 -3.49 1.62 8.81
N PRO A 90 -4.71 2.13 9.07
CA PRO A 90 -5.09 2.58 10.41
C PRO A 90 -5.05 1.48 11.48
N PRO A 91 -5.66 0.29 11.31
CA PRO A 91 -5.62 -0.74 12.34
C PRO A 91 -4.22 -1.36 12.53
N THR A 92 -3.39 -1.38 11.48
CA THR A 92 -2.06 -2.01 11.52
C THR A 92 -0.98 -1.06 12.08
N PHE A 93 -0.97 0.19 11.63
CA PHE A 93 0.10 1.15 11.91
C PHE A 93 -0.36 2.37 12.71
N GLY A 94 -1.62 2.41 13.16
CA GLY A 94 -2.17 3.54 13.93
C GLY A 94 -2.20 4.85 13.13
N THR A 95 -2.24 4.77 11.80
CA THR A 95 -2.24 5.98 10.97
C THR A 95 -3.60 6.68 10.99
N PRO A 96 -3.63 8.01 10.93
CA PRO A 96 -4.91 8.67 10.68
C PRO A 96 -5.44 8.26 9.28
N PRO A 97 -6.77 8.08 9.11
CA PRO A 97 -7.36 7.65 7.84
C PRO A 97 -7.01 8.54 6.64
N ARG A 98 -6.68 9.80 6.91
CA ARG A 98 -6.28 10.78 5.89
C ARG A 98 -4.86 10.56 5.35
N LEU A 99 -4.00 9.75 6.01
CA LEU A 99 -2.60 9.58 5.62
C LEU A 99 -2.45 8.70 4.39
N VAL A 100 -3.18 7.59 4.35
CA VAL A 100 -3.23 6.67 3.20
C VAL A 100 -4.66 6.59 2.72
N GLN A 101 -4.89 6.89 1.46
CA GLN A 101 -6.22 7.00 0.88
C GLN A 101 -6.30 6.30 -0.47
N ALA A 102 -7.53 6.02 -0.93
CA ALA A 102 -7.77 5.48 -2.26
C ALA A 102 -8.75 6.35 -3.06
N ILE A 103 -8.55 6.36 -4.37
CA ILE A 103 -9.45 6.92 -5.38
C ILE A 103 -9.76 5.79 -6.36
N ILE A 104 -11.00 5.33 -6.36
CA ILE A 104 -11.45 4.27 -7.28
C ILE A 104 -12.36 4.85 -8.35
N ALA A 105 -12.17 4.43 -9.61
CA ALA A 105 -13.05 4.78 -10.71
C ALA A 105 -14.50 4.37 -10.41
N GLY A 106 -15.45 5.25 -10.68
CA GLY A 106 -16.86 5.06 -10.35
C GLY A 106 -17.23 5.30 -8.89
N GLY A 107 -16.25 5.68 -8.01
CA GLY A 107 -16.48 6.06 -6.63
C GLY A 107 -16.74 4.87 -5.68
N ARG A 108 -17.23 5.16 -4.47
CA ARG A 108 -17.36 4.16 -3.38
C ARG A 108 -18.21 2.93 -3.75
N GLY A 109 -19.26 3.09 -4.54
CA GLY A 109 -20.10 1.98 -4.98
C GLY A 109 -19.35 0.93 -5.82
N SER A 110 -18.30 1.36 -6.53
CA SER A 110 -17.47 0.47 -7.37
C SER A 110 -16.55 -0.46 -6.57
N VAL A 111 -16.47 -0.28 -5.24
CA VAL A 111 -15.79 -1.24 -4.35
C VAL A 111 -16.53 -2.58 -4.36
N PHE A 112 -17.86 -2.53 -4.25
CA PHE A 112 -18.72 -3.71 -4.12
C PHE A 112 -19.28 -4.21 -5.44
N ARG A 113 -19.54 -3.32 -6.41
CA ARG A 113 -20.12 -3.67 -7.71
C ARG A 113 -19.29 -3.07 -8.84
N SER A 114 -19.02 -3.84 -9.89
CA SER A 114 -18.35 -3.33 -11.10
C SER A 114 -19.23 -2.29 -11.79
N ARG A 115 -18.60 -1.21 -12.26
CA ARG A 115 -19.26 -0.15 -13.00
C ARG A 115 -18.57 -0.02 -14.36
N GLU A 116 -19.24 -0.49 -15.39
CA GLU A 116 -18.75 -0.44 -16.77
C GLU A 116 -18.48 1.02 -17.19
N GLY A 117 -17.45 1.21 -18.00
CA GLY A 117 -17.04 2.53 -18.51
C GLY A 117 -16.41 3.47 -17.49
N ALA A 118 -16.43 3.14 -16.19
CA ALA A 118 -15.83 4.02 -15.17
C ALA A 118 -14.30 4.18 -15.34
N GLU A 119 -13.63 3.17 -15.90
CA GLU A 119 -12.19 3.19 -16.15
C GLU A 119 -11.78 4.15 -17.27
N ASP A 120 -12.71 4.57 -18.12
CA ASP A 120 -12.50 5.51 -19.22
C ASP A 120 -12.74 6.96 -18.82
N ASP A 121 -13.43 7.22 -17.69
CA ASP A 121 -13.78 8.57 -17.25
C ASP A 121 -12.56 9.34 -16.71
N GLN A 122 -11.80 9.89 -17.64
CA GLN A 122 -10.65 10.75 -17.35
C GLN A 122 -11.04 12.06 -16.64
N ALA A 123 -12.24 12.56 -16.90
CA ALA A 123 -12.72 13.81 -16.29
C ALA A 123 -12.97 13.60 -14.79
N ALA A 124 -13.62 12.50 -14.40
CA ALA A 124 -13.79 12.14 -12.99
C ALA A 124 -12.44 11.93 -12.29
N ALA A 125 -11.46 11.28 -12.94
CA ALA A 125 -10.12 11.13 -12.40
C ALA A 125 -9.48 12.49 -12.09
N ARG A 126 -9.49 13.41 -13.06
CA ARG A 126 -8.95 14.77 -12.87
C ARG A 126 -9.67 15.52 -11.75
N ARG A 127 -11.01 15.46 -11.68
CA ARG A 127 -11.79 16.11 -10.61
C ARG A 127 -11.45 15.55 -9.25
N ALA A 128 -11.37 14.20 -9.12
CA ALA A 128 -11.07 13.54 -7.85
C ALA A 128 -9.67 13.90 -7.33
N VAL A 129 -8.66 13.92 -8.21
CA VAL A 129 -7.30 14.32 -7.87
C VAL A 129 -7.25 15.80 -7.46
N ARG A 130 -7.81 16.72 -8.25
CA ARG A 130 -7.78 18.16 -7.93
C ARG A 130 -8.41 18.49 -6.57
N ARG A 131 -9.44 17.75 -6.16
CA ARG A 131 -10.11 17.96 -4.86
C ARG A 131 -9.32 17.42 -3.67
N ARG A 132 -8.50 16.40 -3.85
CA ARG A 132 -7.96 15.62 -2.73
C ARG A 132 -6.44 15.67 -2.62
N VAL A 133 -5.74 15.66 -3.73
CA VAL A 133 -4.27 15.63 -3.81
C VAL A 133 -3.71 17.05 -3.71
N ARG A 134 -2.54 17.20 -3.10
CA ARG A 134 -1.86 18.49 -2.92
C ARG A 134 -0.37 18.34 -3.26
N HIS A 135 0.32 19.45 -3.34
CA HIS A 135 1.78 19.48 -3.41
C HIS A 135 2.40 18.66 -2.27
N GLY A 136 3.44 17.89 -2.58
CA GLY A 136 4.12 17.03 -1.61
C GLY A 136 3.46 15.68 -1.34
N ASP A 137 2.25 15.42 -1.85
CA ASP A 137 1.63 14.09 -1.79
C ASP A 137 2.30 13.10 -2.75
N VAL A 138 2.03 11.81 -2.56
CA VAL A 138 2.40 10.73 -3.50
C VAL A 138 1.14 10.08 -4.04
N VAL A 139 1.06 9.92 -5.35
CA VAL A 139 -0.02 9.21 -6.03
C VAL A 139 0.53 7.96 -6.70
N VAL A 140 0.07 6.80 -6.25
CA VAL A 140 0.35 5.50 -6.85
C VAL A 140 -0.81 5.11 -7.75
N GLY A 141 -0.62 5.24 -9.05
CA GLY A 141 -1.55 4.75 -10.06
C GLY A 141 -1.40 3.24 -10.22
N VAL A 142 -2.49 2.52 -10.12
CA VAL A 142 -2.54 1.05 -10.19
C VAL A 142 -3.34 0.64 -11.41
N SER A 143 -2.69 -0.03 -12.36
CA SER A 143 -3.29 -0.48 -13.61
C SER A 143 -2.54 -1.70 -14.15
N ALA A 144 -3.15 -2.87 -14.18
CA ALA A 144 -2.51 -4.09 -14.67
C ALA A 144 -2.01 -3.93 -16.12
N SER A 145 -2.80 -3.32 -16.99
CA SER A 145 -2.42 -3.00 -18.38
C SER A 145 -1.41 -1.85 -18.46
N GLY A 146 -1.44 -0.95 -17.47
CA GLY A 146 -0.64 0.29 -17.45
C GLY A 146 -1.19 1.39 -18.35
N VAL A 147 -2.32 1.17 -19.03
CA VAL A 147 -2.88 2.12 -20.02
C VAL A 147 -4.27 2.64 -19.66
N THR A 148 -4.85 2.23 -18.55
CA THR A 148 -6.19 2.62 -18.08
C THR A 148 -6.33 4.15 -18.11
N PRO A 149 -7.29 4.71 -18.88
CA PRO A 149 -7.42 6.16 -19.07
C PRO A 149 -7.64 6.93 -17.77
N PHE A 150 -8.46 6.41 -16.87
CA PHE A 150 -8.66 6.98 -15.53
C PHE A 150 -7.35 7.13 -14.76
N VAL A 151 -6.52 6.09 -14.74
CA VAL A 151 -5.24 6.08 -13.99
C VAL A 151 -4.26 7.06 -14.62
N GLN A 152 -4.13 7.05 -15.95
CA GLN A 152 -3.23 7.96 -16.65
C GLN A 152 -3.63 9.43 -16.43
N ALA A 153 -4.92 9.75 -16.52
CA ALA A 153 -5.43 11.10 -16.27
C ALA A 153 -5.21 11.55 -14.81
N ALA A 154 -5.34 10.62 -13.85
CA ALA A 154 -5.05 10.89 -12.44
C ALA A 154 -3.57 11.21 -12.20
N LEU A 155 -2.65 10.43 -12.78
CA LEU A 155 -1.20 10.68 -12.65
C LEU A 155 -0.79 12.01 -13.28
N VAL A 156 -1.33 12.35 -14.46
CA VAL A 156 -1.09 13.67 -15.09
C VAL A 156 -1.59 14.80 -14.19
N ALA A 157 -2.80 14.69 -13.64
CA ALA A 157 -3.37 15.70 -12.77
C ALA A 157 -2.57 15.83 -11.47
N ALA A 158 -2.15 14.72 -10.85
CA ALA A 158 -1.34 14.70 -9.64
C ALA A 158 0.01 15.40 -9.84
N ARG A 159 0.70 15.08 -10.93
CA ARG A 159 1.98 15.72 -11.27
C ARG A 159 1.85 17.23 -11.45
N ARG A 160 0.75 17.69 -12.07
CA ARG A 160 0.47 19.14 -12.24
C ARG A 160 0.22 19.86 -10.91
N GLN A 161 -0.19 19.12 -9.87
CA GLN A 161 -0.35 19.64 -8.50
C GLN A 161 0.93 19.53 -7.66
N GLY A 162 2.06 19.12 -8.25
CA GLY A 162 3.34 18.95 -7.54
C GLY A 162 3.41 17.70 -6.67
N ALA A 163 2.54 16.70 -6.90
CA ALA A 163 2.63 15.42 -6.26
C ALA A 163 3.62 14.51 -7.01
N ALA A 164 4.37 13.70 -6.27
CA ALA A 164 5.16 12.64 -6.86
C ALA A 164 4.25 11.49 -7.34
N THR A 165 4.62 10.84 -8.44
CA THR A 165 3.76 9.87 -9.10
C THR A 165 4.48 8.56 -9.35
N VAL A 166 3.83 7.44 -8.99
CA VAL A 166 4.31 6.08 -9.22
C VAL A 166 3.26 5.33 -10.03
N LEU A 167 3.69 4.56 -11.02
CA LEU A 167 2.80 3.63 -11.74
C LEU A 167 3.17 2.19 -11.37
N VAL A 168 2.19 1.43 -10.90
CA VAL A 168 2.27 -0.02 -10.72
C VAL A 168 1.48 -0.67 -11.87
N ALA A 169 2.19 -1.47 -12.69
CA ALA A 169 1.59 -2.13 -13.85
C ALA A 169 2.20 -3.52 -14.05
N CYS A 170 1.52 -4.41 -14.82
CA CYS A 170 2.01 -5.76 -15.10
C CYS A 170 2.37 -5.97 -16.58
N ASN A 171 2.45 -4.90 -17.37
CA ASN A 171 2.73 -4.93 -18.78
C ASN A 171 3.92 -4.02 -19.13
N ALA A 172 4.88 -4.51 -19.91
CA ALA A 172 6.11 -3.79 -20.27
C ALA A 172 5.83 -2.47 -20.99
N ASP A 173 4.84 -2.44 -21.88
CA ASP A 173 4.46 -1.27 -22.68
C ASP A 173 3.51 -0.33 -21.93
N GLY A 174 3.00 -0.77 -20.78
CA GLY A 174 2.10 0.03 -19.95
C GLY A 174 2.76 1.34 -19.52
N GLY A 175 2.23 2.47 -20.00
CA GLY A 175 2.71 3.80 -19.66
C GLY A 175 4.07 4.18 -20.27
N ARG A 176 4.57 3.51 -21.31
CA ARG A 176 5.80 3.91 -22.05
C ARG A 176 5.58 5.02 -23.09
N GLY A 177 4.41 5.56 -23.24
CA GLY A 177 4.19 6.69 -24.16
C GLY A 177 4.82 7.99 -23.62
N ALA A 178 5.09 8.95 -24.52
CA ALA A 178 5.59 10.30 -24.21
C ALA A 178 4.70 11.10 -23.21
N ARG A 179 3.57 10.54 -22.82
CA ARG A 179 2.59 11.10 -21.89
C ARG A 179 2.55 10.42 -20.53
N SER A 180 3.45 9.45 -20.23
CA SER A 180 3.50 8.87 -18.88
C SER A 180 3.87 9.95 -17.88
N ALA A 181 2.95 10.29 -17.00
CA ALA A 181 3.18 11.23 -15.91
C ALA A 181 3.79 10.58 -14.66
N ALA A 182 4.14 9.30 -14.73
CA ALA A 182 4.76 8.60 -13.61
C ALA A 182 6.24 8.99 -13.48
N THR A 183 6.63 9.47 -12.31
CA THR A 183 8.02 9.73 -11.94
C THR A 183 8.80 8.42 -11.81
N LEU A 184 8.13 7.37 -11.34
CA LEU A 184 8.69 6.04 -11.15
C LEU A 184 7.69 4.97 -11.62
N ARG A 185 8.22 3.86 -12.13
CA ARG A 185 7.41 2.72 -12.58
C ARG A 185 7.87 1.45 -11.87
N VAL A 186 6.89 0.67 -11.37
CA VAL A 186 7.08 -0.65 -10.79
C VAL A 186 6.30 -1.63 -11.65
N VAL A 187 6.99 -2.42 -12.46
CA VAL A 187 6.36 -3.23 -13.51
C VAL A 187 6.74 -4.71 -13.37
N PRO A 188 6.11 -5.46 -12.45
CA PRO A 188 6.25 -6.91 -12.38
C PRO A 188 5.57 -7.55 -13.61
N LEU A 189 6.37 -8.10 -14.52
CA LEU A 189 5.87 -8.73 -15.73
C LEU A 189 5.32 -10.12 -15.43
N THR A 190 4.01 -10.25 -15.30
CA THR A 190 3.31 -11.50 -14.97
C THR A 190 3.03 -12.38 -16.18
N GLY A 191 3.07 -11.80 -17.40
CA GLY A 191 2.68 -12.46 -18.63
C GLY A 191 1.17 -12.68 -18.75
N PRO A 192 0.73 -13.50 -19.73
CA PRO A 192 -0.68 -13.79 -19.98
C PRO A 192 -1.36 -14.46 -18.78
N GLU A 193 -2.62 -14.10 -18.53
CA GLU A 193 -3.42 -14.67 -17.45
C GLU A 193 -3.87 -16.10 -17.74
N VAL A 194 -4.21 -16.86 -16.70
CA VAL A 194 -4.78 -18.21 -16.83
C VAL A 194 -6.11 -18.15 -17.59
N LEU A 195 -6.94 -17.16 -17.32
CA LEU A 195 -8.09 -16.78 -18.12
C LEU A 195 -7.76 -15.48 -18.83
N ALA A 196 -7.61 -15.51 -20.16
CA ALA A 196 -7.15 -14.38 -20.95
C ALA A 196 -7.94 -13.08 -20.64
N GLY A 197 -7.23 -11.98 -20.45
CA GLY A 197 -7.82 -10.68 -20.10
C GLY A 197 -8.26 -10.52 -18.62
N SER A 198 -8.32 -11.61 -17.83
CA SER A 198 -8.80 -11.54 -16.44
C SER A 198 -7.70 -11.13 -15.46
N THR A 199 -7.32 -9.86 -15.47
CA THR A 199 -6.20 -9.29 -14.70
C THR A 199 -6.42 -9.25 -13.17
N ARG A 200 -7.56 -9.72 -12.69
CA ARG A 200 -7.78 -9.96 -11.25
C ARG A 200 -6.95 -11.12 -10.69
N LEU A 201 -6.40 -11.98 -11.56
CA LEU A 201 -5.63 -13.19 -11.21
C LEU A 201 -4.16 -12.85 -10.93
N LYS A 202 -3.20 -13.29 -11.76
CA LYS A 202 -1.76 -13.08 -11.54
C LYS A 202 -1.36 -11.61 -11.41
N ALA A 203 -1.90 -10.75 -12.26
CA ALA A 203 -1.65 -9.31 -12.17
C ALA A 203 -2.19 -8.73 -10.86
N GLY A 204 -3.36 -9.19 -10.41
CA GLY A 204 -3.92 -8.84 -9.11
C GLY A 204 -3.04 -9.30 -7.95
N THR A 205 -2.58 -10.57 -7.98
CA THR A 205 -1.65 -11.14 -6.99
C THR A 205 -0.35 -10.35 -6.93
N ALA A 206 0.30 -10.10 -8.07
CA ALA A 206 1.54 -9.32 -8.14
C ALA A 206 1.33 -7.88 -7.63
N THR A 207 0.23 -7.24 -8.02
CA THR A 207 -0.12 -5.90 -7.54
C THR A 207 -0.28 -5.88 -6.02
N LYS A 208 -1.02 -6.84 -5.44
CA LYS A 208 -1.19 -6.92 -3.98
C LYS A 208 0.15 -7.05 -3.26
N LEU A 209 1.06 -7.88 -3.75
CA LEU A 209 2.41 -8.04 -3.18
C LEU A 209 3.20 -6.72 -3.23
N VAL A 210 3.13 -5.99 -4.35
CA VAL A 210 3.78 -4.68 -4.47
C VAL A 210 3.18 -3.69 -3.48
N LEU A 211 1.85 -3.52 -3.44
CA LEU A 211 1.20 -2.54 -2.57
C LEU A 211 1.45 -2.85 -1.09
N ASN A 212 1.36 -4.11 -0.67
CA ASN A 212 1.72 -4.55 0.69
C ASN A 212 3.16 -4.14 1.05
N THR A 213 4.08 -4.31 0.12
CA THR A 213 5.49 -3.96 0.35
C THR A 213 5.66 -2.45 0.47
N LEU A 214 4.97 -1.66 -0.39
CA LEU A 214 5.03 -0.20 -0.34
C LEU A 214 4.55 0.34 1.01
N THR A 215 3.39 -0.11 1.50
CA THR A 215 2.83 0.37 2.77
C THR A 215 3.62 -0.14 3.97
N THR A 216 3.93 -1.44 4.02
CA THR A 216 4.67 -2.03 5.15
C THR A 216 6.06 -1.42 5.27
N ALA A 217 6.82 -1.34 4.17
CA ALA A 217 8.18 -0.80 4.22
C ALA A 217 8.17 0.73 4.49
N ALA A 218 7.20 1.47 3.95
CA ALA A 218 7.08 2.90 4.24
C ALA A 218 6.76 3.15 5.72
N MET A 219 5.81 2.41 6.30
CA MET A 219 5.47 2.53 7.71
C MET A 219 6.61 2.07 8.64
N THR A 220 7.38 1.07 8.23
CA THR A 220 8.62 0.67 8.91
C THR A 220 9.65 1.80 8.88
N GLY A 221 9.87 2.43 7.73
CA GLY A 221 10.76 3.59 7.58
C GLY A 221 10.33 4.82 8.39
N LEU A 222 9.02 4.92 8.71
CA LEU A 222 8.46 5.94 9.60
C LEU A 222 8.50 5.56 11.09
N GLY A 223 9.17 4.46 11.46
CA GLY A 223 9.31 4.02 12.85
C GLY A 223 8.04 3.45 13.49
N ARG A 224 7.04 3.02 12.68
CA ARG A 224 5.77 2.47 13.18
C ARG A 224 5.83 0.97 13.46
N VAL A 225 7.00 0.38 13.34
CA VAL A 225 7.28 -1.05 13.58
C VAL A 225 8.48 -1.18 14.49
N TYR A 226 8.46 -2.15 15.41
CA TYR A 226 9.60 -2.52 16.25
C TYR A 226 9.92 -4.00 16.12
N GLY A 227 11.08 -4.33 15.55
CA GLY A 227 11.35 -5.68 15.07
C GLY A 227 10.33 -6.05 14.00
N ASN A 228 9.55 -7.10 14.24
CA ASN A 228 8.43 -7.53 13.40
C ASN A 228 7.05 -7.25 14.03
N ARG A 229 6.98 -6.34 15.01
CA ARG A 229 5.77 -6.11 15.82
C ARG A 229 5.08 -4.79 15.46
N MET A 230 3.76 -4.82 15.36
CA MET A 230 2.89 -3.65 15.22
C MET A 230 2.80 -2.93 16.57
N ILE A 231 3.47 -1.79 16.72
CA ILE A 231 3.56 -1.06 17.99
C ILE A 231 2.57 0.10 18.13
N ASP A 232 1.85 0.41 17.05
CA ASP A 232 0.86 1.50 17.00
C ASP A 232 -0.59 0.99 16.91
N LEU A 233 -0.83 -0.27 17.28
CA LEU A 233 -2.17 -0.82 17.28
C LEU A 233 -3.08 -0.06 18.29
N GLN A 234 -4.34 0.09 17.91
CA GLN A 234 -5.36 0.69 18.79
C GLN A 234 -6.08 -0.43 19.56
N PRO A 235 -6.03 -0.47 20.92
CA PRO A 235 -6.59 -1.56 21.73
C PRO A 235 -8.11 -1.44 21.88
N ARG A 236 -8.85 -1.45 20.77
CA ARG A 236 -10.31 -1.25 20.73
C ARG A 236 -11.13 -2.53 20.91
N SER A 237 -10.50 -3.70 20.93
CA SER A 237 -11.15 -4.99 21.20
C SER A 237 -10.36 -5.78 22.24
N ALA A 238 -10.99 -6.76 22.88
CA ALA A 238 -10.31 -7.61 23.86
C ALA A 238 -9.02 -8.24 23.30
N LYS A 239 -9.06 -8.77 22.08
CA LYS A 239 -7.90 -9.33 21.39
C LYS A 239 -6.78 -8.30 21.20
N LEU A 240 -7.12 -7.08 20.78
CA LEU A 240 -6.13 -6.00 20.56
C LEU A 240 -5.60 -5.47 21.88
N TYR A 241 -6.41 -5.40 22.91
CA TYR A 241 -5.98 -5.02 24.27
C TYR A 241 -4.96 -6.03 24.82
N GLU A 242 -5.26 -7.33 24.73
CA GLU A 242 -4.33 -8.39 25.14
C GLU A 242 -3.01 -8.35 24.37
N ARG A 243 -3.06 -8.06 23.08
CA ARG A 243 -1.86 -7.88 22.26
C ARG A 243 -1.06 -6.66 22.72
N ALA A 244 -1.72 -5.52 22.97
CA ALA A 244 -1.08 -4.31 23.49
C ALA A 244 -0.40 -4.57 24.84
N LEU A 245 -1.09 -5.25 25.75
CA LEU A 245 -0.58 -5.58 27.07
C LEU A 245 0.69 -6.45 26.99
N ARG A 246 0.68 -7.50 26.16
CA ARG A 246 1.87 -8.32 25.91
C ARG A 246 3.02 -7.50 25.31
N LEU A 247 2.73 -6.64 24.33
CA LEU A 247 3.76 -5.80 23.73
C LEU A 247 4.43 -4.89 24.74
N VAL A 248 3.65 -4.26 25.63
CA VAL A 248 4.21 -3.40 26.69
C VAL A 248 5.05 -4.22 27.64
N ALA A 249 4.54 -5.37 28.12
CA ALA A 249 5.28 -6.24 29.04
C ALA A 249 6.61 -6.71 28.44
N ASP A 250 6.57 -7.27 27.22
CA ASP A 250 7.74 -7.83 26.53
C ASP A 250 8.79 -6.76 26.20
N LEU A 251 8.38 -5.63 25.61
CA LEU A 251 9.33 -4.63 25.10
C LEU A 251 9.89 -3.74 26.22
N ALA A 252 9.14 -3.52 27.29
CA ALA A 252 9.65 -2.81 28.45
C ALA A 252 10.38 -3.72 29.47
N GLY A 253 10.17 -5.05 29.39
CA GLY A 253 10.70 -6.00 30.36
C GLY A 253 10.07 -5.86 31.75
N VAL A 254 8.74 -5.71 31.80
CA VAL A 254 8.00 -5.47 33.07
C VAL A 254 6.89 -6.51 33.26
N SER A 255 6.42 -6.64 34.51
CA SER A 255 5.28 -7.52 34.82
C SER A 255 4.01 -7.08 34.09
N ARG A 256 3.07 -8.01 33.90
CA ARG A 256 1.76 -7.74 33.31
C ARG A 256 0.97 -6.66 34.05
N GLY A 257 1.10 -6.58 35.39
CA GLY A 257 0.47 -5.55 36.22
C GLY A 257 1.02 -4.15 35.89
N ARG A 258 2.34 -4.01 35.82
CA ARG A 258 2.99 -2.74 35.42
C ARG A 258 2.67 -2.34 34.00
N ALA A 259 2.64 -3.31 33.07
CA ALA A 259 2.26 -3.06 31.69
C ALA A 259 0.80 -2.54 31.58
N ARG A 260 -0.12 -3.11 32.39
CA ARG A 260 -1.52 -2.67 32.44
C ARG A 260 -1.64 -1.24 32.97
N ALA A 261 -0.94 -0.92 34.04
CA ALA A 261 -0.91 0.42 34.62
C ALA A 261 -0.38 1.45 33.61
N ALA A 262 0.73 1.15 32.93
CA ALA A 262 1.32 2.02 31.91
C ALA A 262 0.38 2.20 30.70
N LEU A 263 -0.28 1.14 30.24
CA LEU A 263 -1.23 1.20 29.14
C LEU A 263 -2.46 2.05 29.47
N LYS A 264 -2.97 1.94 30.71
CA LYS A 264 -4.06 2.79 31.22
C LYS A 264 -3.61 4.26 31.31
N ALA A 265 -2.48 4.52 31.94
CA ALA A 265 -1.97 5.88 32.15
C ALA A 265 -1.58 6.58 30.82
N SER A 266 -1.19 5.82 29.79
CA SER A 266 -0.92 6.36 28.45
C SER A 266 -2.20 6.67 27.64
N GLY A 267 -3.40 6.36 28.15
CA GLY A 267 -4.64 6.43 27.39
C GLY A 267 -4.69 5.42 26.22
N GLY A 268 -4.11 4.24 26.39
CA GLY A 268 -4.08 3.17 25.38
C GLY A 268 -3.03 3.39 24.27
N ARG A 269 -2.18 4.38 24.37
CA ARG A 269 -1.10 4.66 23.41
C ARG A 269 0.07 3.73 23.65
N VAL A 270 0.13 2.62 22.91
CA VAL A 270 1.07 1.51 23.14
C VAL A 270 2.53 1.94 23.17
N ARG A 271 2.99 2.75 22.18
CA ARG A 271 4.38 3.24 22.17
C ARG A 271 4.71 4.08 23.40
N VAL A 272 3.78 4.95 23.80
CA VAL A 272 3.94 5.78 25.01
C VAL A 272 4.02 4.89 26.25
N ALA A 273 3.11 3.90 26.37
CA ALA A 273 3.12 2.95 27.48
C ALA A 273 4.43 2.15 27.57
N ILE A 274 5.01 1.74 26.44
CA ILE A 274 6.30 1.04 26.41
C ILE A 274 7.41 1.94 26.95
N VAL A 275 7.49 3.19 26.50
CA VAL A 275 8.52 4.13 26.99
C VAL A 275 8.32 4.40 28.46
N MET A 276 7.09 4.72 28.92
CA MET A 276 6.78 4.91 30.35
C MET A 276 7.22 3.72 31.19
N ALA A 277 6.80 2.51 30.81
CA ALA A 277 7.11 1.29 31.55
C ALA A 277 8.63 1.00 31.61
N LYS A 278 9.36 1.34 30.55
CA LYS A 278 10.82 1.14 30.45
C LYS A 278 11.61 2.18 31.21
N THR A 279 11.20 3.46 31.19
CA THR A 279 11.95 4.56 31.76
C THR A 279 11.50 4.93 33.19
N GLY A 280 10.27 4.58 33.57
CA GLY A 280 9.64 5.00 34.84
C GLY A 280 9.01 6.39 34.76
N GLY A 281 9.10 7.08 33.62
CA GLY A 281 8.55 8.43 33.44
C GLY A 281 7.05 8.45 33.18
N ASP A 282 6.49 9.64 33.11
CA ASP A 282 5.08 9.85 32.80
C ASP A 282 4.76 9.87 31.29
N ALA A 283 3.48 10.04 30.94
CA ALA A 283 3.00 10.03 29.55
C ALA A 283 3.47 11.26 28.75
N VAL A 284 3.75 12.38 29.42
CA VAL A 284 4.24 13.61 28.79
C VAL A 284 5.70 13.45 28.42
N GLU A 285 6.52 12.98 29.36
CA GLU A 285 7.94 12.68 29.16
C GLU A 285 8.15 11.63 28.07
N ALA A 286 7.37 10.53 28.11
CA ALA A 286 7.42 9.49 27.10
C ALA A 286 7.02 10.01 25.71
N SER A 287 6.02 10.89 25.64
CA SER A 287 5.60 11.52 24.37
C SER A 287 6.68 12.46 23.80
N ARG A 288 7.34 13.26 24.68
CA ARG A 288 8.48 14.11 24.28
C ARG A 288 9.65 13.28 23.77
N ALA A 289 10.00 12.20 24.48
CA ALA A 289 11.09 11.31 24.08
C ALA A 289 10.83 10.69 22.70
N LEU A 290 9.58 10.24 22.43
CA LEU A 290 9.17 9.73 21.13
C LEU A 290 9.22 10.81 20.05
N ALA A 291 8.75 12.01 20.33
CA ALA A 291 8.82 13.13 19.38
C ALA A 291 10.27 13.50 19.04
N ALA A 292 11.15 13.62 20.03
CA ALA A 292 12.57 13.88 19.85
C ALA A 292 13.33 12.75 19.11
N ALA A 293 12.76 11.53 19.13
CA ALA A 293 13.25 10.37 18.38
C ALA A 293 12.63 10.24 16.97
N GLY A 294 11.96 11.28 16.46
CA GLY A 294 11.25 11.24 15.18
C GLY A 294 10.15 10.18 15.12
N GLY A 295 9.57 9.82 16.28
CA GLY A 295 8.55 8.76 16.40
C GLY A 295 9.12 7.35 16.48
N SER A 296 10.43 7.15 16.37
CA SER A 296 11.06 5.83 16.46
C SER A 296 11.13 5.33 17.90
N LEU A 297 10.40 4.26 18.20
CA LEU A 297 10.48 3.61 19.50
C LEU A 297 11.90 3.11 19.80
N ARG A 298 12.61 2.57 18.80
CA ARG A 298 13.98 2.09 18.98
C ARG A 298 14.93 3.18 19.43
N VAL A 299 14.87 4.35 18.81
CA VAL A 299 15.70 5.50 19.18
C VAL A 299 15.29 6.05 20.56
N ALA A 300 13.98 6.12 20.84
CA ALA A 300 13.48 6.60 22.13
C ALA A 300 13.94 5.71 23.32
N LEU A 301 14.05 4.38 23.11
CA LEU A 301 14.49 3.43 24.13
C LEU A 301 16.01 3.35 24.31
N GLN A 302 16.81 3.86 23.34
CA GLN A 302 18.28 3.87 23.39
C GLN A 302 18.87 5.09 24.09
N LYS A 303 18.09 6.15 24.32
CA LYS A 303 18.60 7.32 25.05
C LYS A 303 18.84 6.95 26.52
N PRO A 304 20.05 7.24 27.06
CA PRO A 304 20.37 6.93 28.46
C PRO A 304 19.39 7.66 29.39
N ARG A 305 19.07 7.00 30.53
CA ARG A 305 18.39 7.66 31.67
C ARG A 305 19.15 8.93 31.98
N ARG A 306 18.51 10.09 31.92
CA ARG A 306 19.01 11.23 32.69
C ARG A 306 19.01 10.81 34.16
N LYS A 307 20.22 10.80 34.74
CA LYS A 307 20.38 10.65 36.19
C LYS A 307 19.65 11.77 36.94
#